data_6edbbaf8d2d9b918c572065549d44b38
#
_entry.id   6edbbaf8d2d9b918c572065549d44b38
#
_cell.length_a   1.000
_cell.length_b   1.000
_cell.length_c   1.000
_cell.angle_alpha   90.00
_cell.angle_beta   90.00
_cell.angle_gamma   90.00
#
_symmetry.space_group_name_H-M   'P 1'
#
loop_
_entity.id
_entity.type
_entity.pdbx_description
1 polymer ?
#
loop_
_entity_poly.entity_id
_entity_poly.type
_entity_poly.pdbx_seq_one_letter_code
_entity_poly.pdbx_strand_id
1 'polypeptide(L)'
;VLAYDPQRRGQQREGGPMTVQSKAPAAGGGEPPEGRVGRRAGISAKTLRTDRWWIQPVVTFAVLFSFIIYSTWAAFIDRDYFSEPYISPFYSPCLAIKCGTVPGSKGVPHLGIFGHWWFTSPAIIILIVPLGFRMTCYYYRKAYYRSFWLSPPACAVAEPHAKYTGETRFPLIIQNIHRYFFYLGILLNLILTYDAVIAFRNHHGAWGHAGLGTLVLVLNAVFLWSYTASCHSCRSIIGGRLNHFSKHPVRYWMWGQVSRLNRYHMQIAWISLLWVAFSDVYVRLVASGTITDVRFF
;
A
#
# COMPACT_ATOMS: atom_id res chain seq x y z
N VAL A 1 -18.84 6.06 38.40
CA VAL A 1 -20.13 6.74 38.51
C VAL A 1 -19.81 8.18 38.93
N LEU A 2 -19.63 9.07 37.95
CA LEU A 2 -19.60 10.53 38.21
C LEU A 2 -20.94 11.05 37.72
N ALA A 3 -21.75 11.51 38.66
CA ALA A 3 -23.04 12.08 38.40
C ALA A 3 -22.89 13.35 37.56
N TYR A 4 -23.68 13.43 36.51
CA TYR A 4 -23.80 14.61 35.66
C TYR A 4 -24.51 15.72 36.45
N ASP A 5 -23.80 16.82 36.69
CA ASP A 5 -24.35 18.03 37.34
C ASP A 5 -24.79 19.05 36.29
N PRO A 6 -26.10 19.28 36.10
CA PRO A 6 -26.61 20.24 35.08
C PRO A 6 -26.35 21.71 35.40
N GLN A 7 -25.89 22.05 36.59
CA GLN A 7 -25.73 23.47 36.98
C GLN A 7 -24.40 24.11 36.59
N ARG A 8 -23.44 23.34 36.04
CA ARG A 8 -22.17 23.92 35.59
C ARG A 8 -22.22 24.65 34.23
N ARG A 9 -23.36 24.75 33.56
CA ARG A 9 -23.49 25.50 32.29
C ARG A 9 -23.63 27.02 32.44
N GLY A 10 -23.77 27.53 33.64
CA GLY A 10 -24.02 28.98 33.90
C GLY A 10 -22.78 29.83 34.09
N GLN A 11 -21.60 29.24 34.33
CA GLN A 11 -20.43 30.03 34.76
C GLN A 11 -19.29 30.16 33.74
N GLN A 12 -19.49 29.78 32.49
CA GLN A 12 -18.45 29.92 31.45
C GLN A 12 -18.75 30.96 30.36
N ARG A 13 -19.55 31.98 30.65
CA ARG A 13 -19.87 33.06 29.72
C ARG A 13 -19.57 34.47 30.23
N GLU A 14 -18.48 34.66 30.96
CA GLU A 14 -17.94 36.00 31.21
C GLU A 14 -16.42 36.01 31.16
N GLY A 15 -15.88 35.58 30.04
CA GLY A 15 -14.50 35.83 29.62
C GLY A 15 -14.54 36.78 28.43
N GLY A 16 -14.37 38.07 28.70
CA GLY A 16 -14.20 39.07 27.66
C GLY A 16 -13.05 38.76 26.73
N PRO A 17 -12.98 39.34 25.52
CA PRO A 17 -11.94 39.03 24.55
C PRO A 17 -10.57 39.34 25.13
N MET A 18 -9.72 38.35 25.31
CA MET A 18 -8.30 38.57 25.57
C MET A 18 -7.68 39.22 24.33
N THR A 19 -7.65 40.56 24.34
CA THR A 19 -6.75 41.29 23.44
C THR A 19 -5.31 41.04 23.90
N VAL A 20 -4.66 40.06 23.25
CA VAL A 20 -3.22 39.92 23.31
C VAL A 20 -2.63 41.14 22.59
N GLN A 21 -2.37 42.21 23.31
CA GLN A 21 -1.51 43.28 22.82
C GLN A 21 -0.08 42.71 22.72
N SER A 22 0.28 42.21 21.57
CA SER A 22 1.68 42.01 21.25
C SER A 22 2.31 43.38 21.10
N LYS A 23 2.96 43.83 22.17
CA LYS A 23 3.92 44.95 22.08
C LYS A 23 5.08 44.48 21.22
N ALA A 24 5.02 44.76 19.92
CA ALA A 24 6.16 44.61 19.05
C ALA A 24 7.29 45.50 19.58
N PRO A 25 8.50 45.00 19.79
CA PRO A 25 9.63 45.84 20.09
C PRO A 25 9.84 46.80 18.92
N ALA A 26 10.05 48.08 19.23
CA ALA A 26 10.35 49.12 18.26
C ALA A 26 11.52 48.67 17.36
N ALA A 27 11.27 48.66 16.06
CA ALA A 27 12.28 48.34 15.07
C ALA A 27 13.37 49.42 15.15
N GLY A 28 14.51 49.11 15.78
CA GLY A 28 15.77 49.79 15.53
C GLY A 28 16.13 49.56 14.07
N GLY A 29 16.16 50.66 13.29
CA GLY A 29 16.58 50.64 11.90
C GLY A 29 18.07 50.27 11.75
N GLY A 30 18.33 48.97 11.73
CA GLY A 30 19.59 48.40 11.23
C GLY A 30 19.20 47.66 9.96
N GLU A 31 19.77 48.06 8.82
CA GLU A 31 19.73 47.31 7.60
C GLU A 31 20.13 45.84 7.90
N PRO A 32 19.36 44.86 7.46
CA PRO A 32 19.78 43.50 7.64
C PRO A 32 21.10 43.29 6.91
N PRO A 33 22.08 42.55 7.50
CA PRO A 33 23.39 42.32 6.86
C PRO A 33 23.13 41.67 5.50
N GLU A 34 23.59 42.34 4.45
CA GLU A 34 23.69 41.82 3.08
C GLU A 34 24.67 40.65 3.05
N GLY A 35 24.19 39.48 3.45
CA GLY A 35 25.10 38.36 3.45
C GLY A 35 24.48 37.08 3.96
N ARG A 36 23.64 36.51 3.20
CA ARG A 36 23.19 35.13 3.04
C ARG A 36 21.72 35.09 2.67
N VAL A 37 21.40 35.68 1.55
CA VAL A 37 20.22 35.21 0.83
C VAL A 37 20.54 33.76 0.46
N GLY A 38 20.14 32.83 1.29
CA GLY A 38 20.30 31.42 1.03
C GLY A 38 19.81 31.12 -0.38
N ARG A 39 20.67 30.57 -1.21
CA ARG A 39 20.37 30.21 -2.60
C ARG A 39 19.07 29.40 -2.60
N ARG A 40 18.00 30.01 -3.04
CA ARG A 40 16.71 29.33 -3.15
C ARG A 40 16.89 28.19 -4.14
N ALA A 41 16.50 26.97 -3.76
CA ALA A 41 16.53 25.84 -4.69
C ALA A 41 15.68 26.15 -5.92
N GLY A 42 16.20 25.91 -7.14
CA GLY A 42 15.68 26.47 -8.39
C GLY A 42 14.20 26.23 -8.69
N ILE A 43 13.68 25.00 -8.53
CA ILE A 43 12.25 24.69 -8.69
C ILE A 43 11.40 25.31 -7.55
N SER A 44 12.00 25.78 -6.52
CA SER A 44 11.36 26.22 -5.30
C SER A 44 11.78 27.63 -4.90
N ALA A 45 11.68 28.59 -5.79
CA ALA A 45 11.72 30.00 -5.41
C ALA A 45 10.79 30.36 -4.22
N LYS A 46 9.91 29.41 -3.83
CA LYS A 46 8.91 29.51 -2.77
C LYS A 46 9.25 28.70 -1.50
N THR A 47 10.46 28.19 -1.34
CA THR A 47 10.89 27.53 -0.12
C THR A 47 12.21 28.07 0.40
N LEU A 48 12.35 28.11 1.72
CA LEU A 48 13.61 28.42 2.41
C LEU A 48 14.47 27.19 2.69
N ARG A 49 14.01 25.99 2.28
CA ARG A 49 14.76 24.76 2.47
C ARG A 49 15.98 24.70 1.56
N THR A 50 17.11 24.30 2.13
CA THR A 50 18.40 24.13 1.44
C THR A 50 18.80 22.66 1.30
N ASP A 51 18.06 21.74 1.95
CA ASP A 51 18.26 20.30 1.89
C ASP A 51 17.76 19.69 0.56
N ARG A 52 18.16 18.46 0.29
CA ARG A 52 17.78 17.72 -0.93
C ARG A 52 16.36 17.13 -0.82
N TRP A 53 15.37 17.95 -0.47
CA TRP A 53 13.96 17.54 -0.26
C TRP A 53 13.33 16.84 -1.47
N TRP A 54 13.81 17.11 -2.67
CA TRP A 54 13.31 16.60 -3.93
C TRP A 54 13.63 15.11 -4.18
N ILE A 55 14.68 14.55 -3.52
CA ILE A 55 15.09 13.16 -3.72
C ILE A 55 13.94 12.20 -3.40
N GLN A 56 13.27 12.39 -2.28
CA GLN A 56 12.19 11.48 -1.87
C GLN A 56 11.05 11.43 -2.87
N PRO A 57 10.43 12.53 -3.33
CA PRO A 57 9.37 12.47 -4.35
C PRO A 57 9.88 11.91 -5.69
N VAL A 58 11.10 12.22 -6.12
CA VAL A 58 11.66 11.69 -7.37
C VAL A 58 11.85 10.18 -7.30
N VAL A 59 12.45 9.65 -6.25
CA VAL A 59 12.63 8.21 -6.06
C VAL A 59 11.27 7.51 -5.97
N THR A 60 10.33 8.08 -5.22
CA THR A 60 8.97 7.56 -5.12
C THR A 60 8.27 7.51 -6.49
N PHE A 61 8.40 8.59 -7.27
CA PHE A 61 7.89 8.63 -8.64
C PHE A 61 8.50 7.53 -9.50
N ALA A 62 9.83 7.45 -9.54
CA ALA A 62 10.54 6.48 -10.37
C ALA A 62 10.13 5.03 -10.04
N VAL A 63 10.06 4.67 -8.76
CA VAL A 63 9.68 3.32 -8.33
C VAL A 63 8.23 3.01 -8.65
N LEU A 64 7.29 3.92 -8.34
CA LEU A 64 5.87 3.69 -8.63
C LEU A 64 5.60 3.68 -10.14
N PHE A 65 6.23 4.55 -10.91
CA PHE A 65 6.07 4.60 -12.35
C PHE A 65 6.61 3.33 -13.02
N SER A 66 7.80 2.87 -12.61
CA SER A 66 8.34 1.60 -13.08
C SER A 66 7.45 0.41 -12.73
N PHE A 67 6.90 0.40 -11.51
CA PHE A 67 5.95 -0.63 -11.10
C PHE A 67 4.66 -0.60 -11.94
N ILE A 68 4.12 0.58 -12.24
CA ILE A 68 2.92 0.72 -13.09
C ILE A 68 3.21 0.18 -14.50
N ILE A 69 4.33 0.58 -15.12
CA ILE A 69 4.71 0.08 -16.45
C ILE A 69 4.85 -1.44 -16.41
N TYR A 70 5.61 -1.96 -15.45
CA TYR A 70 5.83 -3.40 -15.31
C TYR A 70 4.53 -4.16 -15.11
N SER A 71 3.69 -3.76 -14.15
CA SER A 71 2.46 -4.47 -13.83
C SER A 71 1.44 -4.41 -14.98
N THR A 72 1.40 -3.30 -15.72
CA THR A 72 0.58 -3.17 -16.92
C THR A 72 1.06 -4.13 -18.00
N TRP A 73 2.35 -4.12 -18.32
CA TRP A 73 2.94 -5.06 -19.26
C TRP A 73 2.66 -6.52 -18.85
N ALA A 74 2.92 -6.86 -17.60
CA ALA A 74 2.69 -8.20 -17.06
C ALA A 74 1.22 -8.61 -17.13
N ALA A 75 0.28 -7.69 -16.94
CA ALA A 75 -1.15 -7.96 -17.03
C ALA A 75 -1.60 -8.30 -18.46
N PHE A 76 -0.99 -7.68 -19.49
CA PHE A 76 -1.42 -7.87 -20.88
C PHE A 76 -0.69 -8.97 -21.63
N ILE A 77 0.54 -9.34 -21.22
CA ILE A 77 1.37 -10.29 -21.97
C ILE A 77 0.82 -11.72 -21.98
N ASP A 78 0.06 -12.12 -20.96
CA ASP A 78 -0.67 -13.40 -20.84
C ASP A 78 0.15 -14.66 -21.19
N ARG A 79 1.44 -14.68 -20.82
CA ARG A 79 2.36 -15.80 -20.99
C ARG A 79 3.37 -15.86 -19.87
N ASP A 80 4.04 -16.98 -19.70
CA ASP A 80 5.12 -17.23 -18.74
C ASP A 80 4.70 -16.94 -17.27
N TYR A 81 3.43 -17.09 -16.94
CA TYR A 81 2.90 -16.84 -15.59
C TYR A 81 2.80 -18.10 -14.74
N PHE A 82 3.08 -19.27 -15.31
CA PHE A 82 2.98 -20.55 -14.62
C PHE A 82 4.17 -21.47 -14.97
N SER A 83 4.80 -22.02 -13.96
CA SER A 83 5.80 -23.09 -14.04
C SER A 83 5.60 -24.00 -12.83
N GLU A 84 5.10 -25.20 -13.05
CA GLU A 84 4.76 -26.12 -11.96
C GLU A 84 5.89 -26.27 -10.93
N PRO A 85 5.62 -26.07 -9.60
CA PRO A 85 4.33 -25.82 -8.97
C PRO A 85 3.99 -24.32 -8.76
N TYR A 86 4.70 -23.40 -9.37
CA TYR A 86 4.65 -21.96 -9.12
C TYR A 86 3.69 -21.24 -10.06
N ILE A 87 2.81 -20.41 -9.50
CA ILE A 87 1.98 -19.46 -10.25
C ILE A 87 2.34 -18.04 -9.86
N SER A 88 2.33 -17.14 -10.86
CA SER A 88 2.51 -15.71 -10.61
C SER A 88 1.39 -15.15 -9.74
N PRO A 89 1.73 -14.34 -8.72
CA PRO A 89 0.73 -13.64 -7.90
C PRO A 89 -0.22 -12.73 -8.69
N PHE A 90 0.17 -12.30 -9.91
CA PHE A 90 -0.67 -11.46 -10.76
C PHE A 90 -1.75 -12.26 -11.48
N TYR A 91 -1.58 -13.57 -11.59
CA TYR A 91 -2.48 -14.48 -12.29
C TYR A 91 -3.24 -15.43 -11.37
N SER A 92 -3.14 -15.27 -10.06
CA SER A 92 -3.85 -16.09 -9.08
C SER A 92 -4.95 -15.29 -8.34
N PRO A 93 -6.18 -15.85 -8.22
CA PRO A 93 -6.66 -17.10 -8.81
C PRO A 93 -6.85 -16.94 -10.32
N CYS A 94 -6.53 -17.95 -11.09
CA CYS A 94 -6.79 -17.86 -12.50
C CYS A 94 -8.29 -17.95 -12.81
N LEU A 95 -8.84 -16.89 -13.40
CA LEU A 95 -10.26 -16.73 -13.66
C LEU A 95 -10.69 -17.22 -15.05
N ALA A 96 -9.72 -17.43 -15.95
CA ALA A 96 -9.97 -17.87 -17.32
C ALA A 96 -9.93 -19.41 -17.44
N ILE A 97 -10.76 -19.97 -18.34
CA ILE A 97 -10.77 -21.42 -18.60
C ILE A 97 -9.41 -21.91 -19.09
N LYS A 98 -8.71 -21.13 -19.89
CA LYS A 98 -7.40 -21.50 -20.44
C LYS A 98 -6.34 -21.80 -19.38
N CYS A 99 -6.48 -21.29 -18.15
CA CYS A 99 -5.56 -21.64 -17.08
C CYS A 99 -5.62 -23.12 -16.68
N GLY A 100 -6.77 -23.76 -16.81
CA GLY A 100 -6.94 -25.20 -16.56
C GLY A 100 -6.37 -26.08 -17.67
N THR A 101 -6.02 -25.50 -18.83
CA THR A 101 -5.46 -26.23 -19.97
C THR A 101 -3.93 -26.20 -20.01
N VAL A 102 -3.30 -25.39 -19.16
CA VAL A 102 -1.84 -25.35 -19.06
C VAL A 102 -1.34 -26.68 -18.46
N PRO A 103 -0.40 -27.39 -19.12
CA PRO A 103 0.19 -28.61 -18.56
C PRO A 103 0.72 -28.38 -17.14
N GLY A 104 0.42 -29.29 -16.23
CA GLY A 104 0.86 -29.19 -14.84
C GLY A 104 -0.02 -28.29 -13.93
N SER A 105 -1.05 -27.63 -14.44
CA SER A 105 -1.92 -26.72 -13.67
C SER A 105 -2.86 -27.41 -12.66
N LYS A 106 -2.76 -28.74 -12.51
CA LYS A 106 -3.56 -29.49 -11.55
C LYS A 106 -3.35 -28.98 -10.11
N GLY A 107 -4.42 -28.49 -9.50
CA GLY A 107 -4.39 -27.95 -8.14
C GLY A 107 -4.16 -26.44 -8.03
N VAL A 108 -3.87 -25.75 -9.13
CA VAL A 108 -3.87 -24.27 -9.15
C VAL A 108 -5.31 -23.78 -8.98
N PRO A 109 -5.56 -22.77 -8.11
CA PRO A 109 -6.90 -22.23 -7.95
C PRO A 109 -7.34 -21.54 -9.25
N HIS A 110 -8.18 -22.22 -10.02
CA HIS A 110 -8.83 -21.65 -11.20
C HIS A 110 -10.34 -21.72 -11.01
N LEU A 111 -10.98 -20.58 -11.21
CA LEU A 111 -12.41 -20.47 -10.98
C LEU A 111 -13.23 -20.59 -12.27
N GLY A 112 -12.60 -20.39 -13.45
CA GLY A 112 -13.27 -20.50 -14.74
C GLY A 112 -14.53 -19.63 -14.90
N ILE A 113 -14.67 -18.57 -14.10
CA ILE A 113 -15.91 -17.79 -13.96
C ILE A 113 -16.30 -17.12 -15.27
N PHE A 114 -15.32 -16.72 -16.07
CA PHE A 114 -15.56 -15.92 -17.27
C PHE A 114 -15.87 -16.72 -18.52
N GLY A 115 -15.89 -18.04 -18.46
CA GLY A 115 -16.25 -18.88 -19.59
C GLY A 115 -15.39 -18.65 -20.84
N HIS A 116 -15.85 -19.16 -22.00
CA HIS A 116 -15.15 -19.01 -23.27
C HIS A 116 -15.24 -17.61 -23.91
N TRP A 117 -16.11 -16.75 -23.43
CA TRP A 117 -16.27 -15.40 -23.95
C TRP A 117 -15.14 -14.44 -23.52
N TRP A 118 -14.43 -14.79 -22.44
CA TRP A 118 -13.31 -13.99 -21.96
C TRP A 118 -12.03 -14.36 -22.68
N PHE A 119 -11.60 -13.53 -23.62
CA PHE A 119 -10.43 -13.75 -24.48
C PHE A 119 -9.17 -12.97 -24.04
N THR A 120 -9.31 -12.07 -23.05
CA THR A 120 -8.20 -11.29 -22.54
C THR A 120 -7.53 -11.95 -21.32
N SER A 121 -6.40 -11.36 -20.88
CA SER A 121 -5.68 -11.85 -19.71
C SER A 121 -6.53 -11.76 -18.44
N PRO A 122 -6.59 -12.83 -17.62
CA PRO A 122 -7.29 -12.82 -16.34
C PRO A 122 -6.65 -11.86 -15.34
N ALA A 123 -5.35 -11.56 -15.48
CA ALA A 123 -4.62 -10.66 -14.60
C ALA A 123 -5.22 -9.25 -14.58
N ILE A 124 -5.81 -8.79 -15.70
CA ILE A 124 -6.45 -7.47 -15.79
C ILE A 124 -7.52 -7.30 -14.71
N ILE A 125 -8.33 -8.34 -14.46
CA ILE A 125 -9.39 -8.29 -13.45
C ILE A 125 -8.84 -8.54 -12.04
N ILE A 126 -7.95 -9.51 -11.90
CA ILE A 126 -7.35 -9.86 -10.61
C ILE A 126 -6.65 -8.63 -10.00
N LEU A 127 -5.89 -7.89 -10.82
CA LEU A 127 -5.12 -6.74 -10.37
C LEU A 127 -5.97 -5.54 -9.93
N ILE A 128 -7.26 -5.48 -10.26
CA ILE A 128 -8.19 -4.45 -9.76
C ILE A 128 -8.22 -4.46 -8.22
N VAL A 129 -8.20 -5.64 -7.60
CA VAL A 129 -8.26 -5.76 -6.14
C VAL A 129 -7.04 -5.18 -5.45
N PRO A 130 -5.80 -5.62 -5.74
CA PRO A 130 -4.61 -5.07 -5.10
C PRO A 130 -4.35 -3.61 -5.51
N LEU A 131 -4.70 -3.21 -6.74
CA LEU A 131 -4.62 -1.83 -7.20
C LEU A 131 -5.56 -0.95 -6.38
N GLY A 132 -6.83 -1.30 -6.28
CA GLY A 132 -7.82 -0.55 -5.49
C GLY A 132 -7.45 -0.49 -4.01
N PHE A 133 -6.96 -1.60 -3.43
CA PHE A 133 -6.52 -1.63 -2.04
C PHE A 133 -5.33 -0.69 -1.79
N ARG A 134 -4.36 -0.62 -2.71
CA ARG A 134 -3.20 0.28 -2.60
C ARG A 134 -3.57 1.73 -2.92
N MET A 135 -4.34 1.99 -3.98
CA MET A 135 -4.73 3.35 -4.36
C MET A 135 -5.59 4.04 -3.30
N THR A 136 -6.44 3.30 -2.62
CA THR A 136 -7.31 3.86 -1.55
C THR A 136 -6.61 3.94 -0.19
N CYS A 137 -5.37 3.46 -0.06
CA CYS A 137 -4.59 3.57 1.16
C CYS A 137 -4.08 5.00 1.37
N TYR A 138 -4.29 5.57 2.56
CA TYR A 138 -3.83 6.92 2.90
C TYR A 138 -2.34 7.13 2.74
N TYR A 139 -1.55 6.09 3.02
CA TYR A 139 -0.11 6.18 2.84
C TYR A 139 0.29 6.28 1.36
N TYR A 140 -0.25 5.39 0.51
CA TYR A 140 0.01 5.46 -0.92
C TYR A 140 -0.52 6.74 -1.54
N ARG A 141 -1.67 7.23 -1.10
CA ARG A 141 -2.19 8.53 -1.50
C ARG A 141 -1.18 9.63 -1.24
N LYS A 142 -0.65 9.72 -0.02
CA LYS A 142 0.42 10.69 0.30
C LYS A 142 1.63 10.51 -0.61
N ALA A 143 2.02 9.27 -0.92
CA ALA A 143 3.16 8.97 -1.77
C ALA A 143 2.94 9.48 -3.20
N TYR A 144 1.83 9.11 -3.86
CA TYR A 144 1.59 9.52 -5.23
C TYR A 144 1.19 11.00 -5.36
N TYR A 145 0.51 11.62 -4.39
CA TYR A 145 0.28 13.07 -4.42
C TYR A 145 1.59 13.86 -4.37
N ARG A 146 2.51 13.46 -3.52
CA ARG A 146 3.80 14.14 -3.42
C ARG A 146 4.69 13.93 -4.64
N SER A 147 4.63 12.76 -5.26
CA SER A 147 5.52 12.39 -6.34
C SER A 147 4.98 12.70 -7.73
N PHE A 148 3.67 12.53 -7.98
CA PHE A 148 3.06 12.75 -9.29
C PHE A 148 2.42 14.13 -9.42
N TRP A 149 1.74 14.60 -8.36
CA TRP A 149 1.03 15.90 -8.39
C TRP A 149 1.79 17.02 -7.70
N LEU A 150 2.85 16.73 -6.93
CA LEU A 150 3.61 17.70 -6.15
C LEU A 150 2.73 18.54 -5.21
N SER A 151 1.73 17.92 -4.60
CA SER A 151 0.70 18.59 -3.80
C SER A 151 0.71 18.20 -2.30
N PRO A 152 1.54 18.82 -1.45
CA PRO A 152 2.81 19.49 -1.73
C PRO A 152 3.95 18.47 -1.94
N PRO A 153 5.02 18.80 -2.67
CA PRO A 153 6.11 17.86 -2.93
C PRO A 153 6.85 17.45 -1.64
N ALA A 154 7.02 18.38 -0.71
CA ALA A 154 7.62 18.15 0.61
C ALA A 154 7.10 19.15 1.64
N CYS A 155 7.38 18.90 2.93
CA CYS A 155 7.06 19.84 4.00
C CYS A 155 7.80 21.16 3.78
N ALA A 156 7.13 22.29 4.01
CA ALA A 156 7.64 23.63 3.82
C ALA A 156 8.11 23.95 2.38
N VAL A 157 7.60 23.22 1.40
CA VAL A 157 7.80 23.49 -0.03
C VAL A 157 6.45 23.80 -0.62
N ALA A 158 6.32 24.96 -1.26
CA ALA A 158 5.06 25.37 -1.88
C ALA A 158 4.74 24.51 -3.09
N GLU A 159 3.44 24.33 -3.33
CA GLU A 159 2.96 23.67 -4.53
C GLU A 159 3.32 24.48 -5.78
N PRO A 160 3.67 23.84 -6.90
CA PRO A 160 3.96 24.53 -8.16
C PRO A 160 2.69 25.13 -8.79
N HIS A 161 1.51 24.75 -8.31
CA HIS A 161 0.23 25.17 -8.85
C HIS A 161 -0.31 26.42 -8.13
N ALA A 162 -0.94 27.33 -8.90
CA ALA A 162 -1.54 28.55 -8.36
C ALA A 162 -2.81 28.26 -7.53
N LYS A 163 -3.50 27.16 -7.82
CA LYS A 163 -4.67 26.68 -7.10
C LYS A 163 -4.40 25.31 -6.53
N TYR A 164 -5.00 25.01 -5.37
CA TYR A 164 -4.97 23.68 -4.80
C TYR A 164 -5.55 22.67 -5.79
N THR A 165 -4.72 21.72 -6.23
CA THR A 165 -5.09 20.66 -7.18
C THR A 165 -5.35 19.32 -6.48
N GLY A 166 -5.18 19.28 -5.17
CA GLY A 166 -5.48 18.12 -4.36
C GLY A 166 -6.97 17.82 -4.26
N GLU A 167 -7.32 16.89 -3.39
CA GLU A 167 -8.71 16.43 -3.24
C GLU A 167 -9.63 17.49 -2.68
N THR A 168 -10.72 17.72 -3.38
CA THR A 168 -11.86 18.44 -2.80
C THR A 168 -13.07 17.53 -2.59
N ARG A 169 -13.34 16.62 -3.53
CA ARG A 169 -14.47 15.67 -3.47
C ARG A 169 -14.10 14.26 -3.93
N PHE A 170 -13.56 14.15 -5.11
CA PHE A 170 -13.08 12.92 -5.69
C PHE A 170 -11.65 12.76 -5.35
N PRO A 171 -10.93 12.13 -4.77
CA PRO A 171 -10.80 10.78 -4.38
C PRO A 171 -11.19 10.49 -2.90
N LEU A 172 -11.67 11.47 -2.14
CA LEU A 172 -12.19 11.19 -0.79
C LEU A 172 -13.26 10.10 -0.80
N ILE A 173 -14.10 10.06 -1.84
CA ILE A 173 -15.09 8.99 -2.04
C ILE A 173 -14.39 7.64 -2.22
N ILE A 174 -13.33 7.60 -3.04
CA ILE A 174 -12.55 6.38 -3.28
C ILE A 174 -11.83 5.93 -1.99
N GLN A 175 -11.31 6.87 -1.20
CA GLN A 175 -10.68 6.55 0.09
C GLN A 175 -11.66 5.86 1.05
N ASN A 176 -12.93 6.25 1.04
CA ASN A 176 -13.95 5.66 1.89
C ASN A 176 -14.27 4.20 1.53
N ILE A 177 -14.03 3.77 0.30
CA ILE A 177 -14.19 2.36 -0.12
C ILE A 177 -13.00 1.46 0.22
N HIS A 178 -11.94 2.01 0.81
CA HIS A 178 -10.75 1.24 1.21
C HIS A 178 -11.08 0.01 2.07
N ARG A 179 -12.09 0.10 2.94
CA ARG A 179 -12.54 -1.02 3.77
C ARG A 179 -13.09 -2.18 2.93
N TYR A 180 -13.75 -1.91 1.82
CA TYR A 180 -14.24 -2.98 0.93
C TYR A 180 -13.07 -3.65 0.21
N PHE A 181 -12.13 -2.89 -0.29
CA PHE A 181 -10.89 -3.44 -0.85
C PHE A 181 -10.05 -4.20 0.18
N PHE A 182 -10.12 -3.83 1.46
CA PHE A 182 -9.48 -4.58 2.53
C PHE A 182 -10.07 -6.01 2.65
N TYR A 183 -11.38 -6.17 2.59
CA TYR A 183 -12.00 -7.50 2.62
C TYR A 183 -11.64 -8.33 1.38
N LEU A 184 -11.66 -7.73 0.20
CA LEU A 184 -11.23 -8.39 -1.03
C LEU A 184 -9.74 -8.74 -0.97
N GLY A 185 -8.92 -7.88 -0.38
CA GLY A 185 -7.50 -8.11 -0.14
C GLY A 185 -7.24 -9.30 0.81
N ILE A 186 -8.06 -9.48 1.85
CA ILE A 186 -8.00 -10.67 2.71
C ILE A 186 -8.27 -11.93 1.88
N LEU A 187 -9.33 -11.92 1.06
CA LEU A 187 -9.67 -13.06 0.20
C LEU A 187 -8.52 -13.40 -0.75
N LEU A 188 -7.95 -12.39 -1.41
CA LEU A 188 -6.80 -12.58 -2.30
C LEU A 188 -5.58 -13.14 -1.54
N ASN A 189 -5.31 -12.63 -0.33
CA ASN A 189 -4.21 -13.14 0.49
C ASN A 189 -4.40 -14.62 0.90
N LEU A 190 -5.63 -15.06 1.16
CA LEU A 190 -5.91 -16.47 1.42
C LEU A 190 -5.59 -17.33 0.20
N ILE A 191 -5.95 -16.88 -1.00
CA ILE A 191 -5.65 -17.57 -2.25
C ILE A 191 -4.14 -17.64 -2.48
N LEU A 192 -3.41 -16.52 -2.34
CA LEU A 192 -1.95 -16.50 -2.49
C LEU A 192 -1.23 -17.30 -1.39
N THR A 193 -1.84 -17.44 -0.21
CA THR A 193 -1.33 -18.37 0.82
C THR A 193 -1.49 -19.81 0.39
N TYR A 194 -2.61 -20.14 -0.23
CA TYR A 194 -2.83 -21.48 -0.79
C TYR A 194 -1.82 -21.79 -1.90
N ASP A 195 -1.51 -20.83 -2.78
CA ASP A 195 -0.48 -20.99 -3.80
C ASP A 195 0.90 -21.24 -3.18
N ALA A 196 1.24 -20.51 -2.12
CA ALA A 196 2.48 -20.70 -1.37
C ALA A 196 2.55 -22.09 -0.71
N VAL A 197 1.42 -22.66 -0.27
CA VAL A 197 1.34 -24.02 0.24
C VAL A 197 1.51 -25.05 -0.88
N ILE A 198 0.86 -24.86 -2.03
CA ILE A 198 1.02 -25.75 -3.19
C ILE A 198 2.46 -25.74 -3.70
N ALA A 199 3.17 -24.63 -3.57
CA ALA A 199 4.57 -24.51 -3.95
C ALA A 199 5.52 -25.50 -3.23
N PHE A 200 5.05 -26.24 -2.21
CA PHE A 200 5.77 -27.34 -1.57
C PHE A 200 5.58 -28.69 -2.26
N ARG A 201 5.01 -28.71 -3.47
CA ARG A 201 4.92 -29.91 -4.30
C ARG A 201 6.04 -29.96 -5.33
N ASN A 202 6.34 -31.16 -5.83
CA ASN A 202 7.19 -31.33 -7.00
C ASN A 202 6.33 -31.36 -8.30
N HIS A 203 7.00 -31.48 -9.45
CA HIS A 203 6.35 -31.61 -10.77
C HIS A 203 5.44 -32.84 -10.91
N HIS A 204 5.57 -33.84 -10.03
CA HIS A 204 4.69 -35.01 -9.98
C HIS A 204 3.58 -34.89 -8.95
N GLY A 205 3.45 -33.72 -8.29
CA GLY A 205 2.43 -33.45 -7.27
C GLY A 205 2.73 -34.07 -5.90
N ALA A 206 3.91 -34.64 -5.68
CA ALA A 206 4.31 -35.16 -4.37
C ALA A 206 4.68 -34.00 -3.43
N TRP A 207 4.28 -34.12 -2.17
CA TRP A 207 4.56 -33.15 -1.13
C TRP A 207 5.96 -33.30 -0.52
N GLY A 208 6.40 -32.26 0.17
CA GLY A 208 7.66 -32.30 0.92
C GLY A 208 8.86 -31.82 0.11
N HIS A 209 8.63 -31.10 -0.97
CA HIS A 209 9.67 -30.48 -1.76
C HIS A 209 9.66 -28.96 -1.61
N ALA A 210 10.82 -28.37 -1.52
CA ALA A 210 10.96 -26.91 -1.48
C ALA A 210 12.11 -26.44 -2.36
N GLY A 211 11.88 -25.33 -3.04
CA GLY A 211 12.86 -24.64 -3.85
C GLY A 211 12.90 -23.14 -3.53
N LEU A 212 13.76 -22.43 -4.23
CA LEU A 212 13.83 -20.97 -4.09
C LEU A 212 12.50 -20.30 -4.43
N GLY A 213 11.78 -20.81 -5.47
CA GLY A 213 10.45 -20.33 -5.81
C GLY A 213 9.43 -20.51 -4.69
N THR A 214 9.50 -21.63 -3.95
CA THR A 214 8.68 -21.85 -2.76
C THR A 214 8.94 -20.77 -1.70
N LEU A 215 10.22 -20.48 -1.41
CA LEU A 215 10.60 -19.44 -0.47
C LEU A 215 10.09 -18.05 -0.92
N VAL A 216 10.23 -17.74 -2.21
CA VAL A 216 9.76 -16.45 -2.79
C VAL A 216 8.25 -16.29 -2.60
N LEU A 217 7.45 -17.33 -2.87
CA LEU A 217 5.98 -17.28 -2.72
C LEU A 217 5.55 -17.25 -1.25
N VAL A 218 6.22 -17.97 -0.36
CA VAL A 218 5.96 -17.92 1.09
C VAL A 218 6.23 -16.52 1.63
N LEU A 219 7.37 -15.91 1.28
CA LEU A 219 7.69 -14.55 1.70
C LEU A 219 6.71 -13.53 1.09
N ASN A 220 6.24 -13.74 -0.15
CA ASN A 220 5.20 -12.92 -0.74
C ASN A 220 3.92 -12.94 0.11
N ALA A 221 3.44 -14.13 0.49
CA ALA A 221 2.28 -14.27 1.36
C ALA A 221 2.51 -13.57 2.71
N VAL A 222 3.66 -13.76 3.35
CA VAL A 222 4.00 -13.12 4.64
C VAL A 222 3.99 -11.59 4.52
N PHE A 223 4.59 -11.02 3.49
CA PHE A 223 4.62 -9.56 3.32
C PHE A 223 3.25 -8.98 2.98
N LEU A 224 2.44 -9.67 2.19
CA LEU A 224 1.07 -9.25 1.89
C LEU A 224 0.16 -9.33 3.11
N TRP A 225 0.26 -10.38 3.94
CA TRP A 225 -0.44 -10.45 5.22
C TRP A 225 0.00 -9.36 6.18
N SER A 226 1.31 -9.10 6.27
CA SER A 226 1.86 -8.03 7.10
C SER A 226 1.34 -6.66 6.66
N TYR A 227 1.27 -6.41 5.33
CA TYR A 227 0.69 -5.19 4.78
C TYR A 227 -0.80 -5.05 5.13
N THR A 228 -1.58 -6.10 4.93
CA THR A 228 -3.02 -6.12 5.22
C THR A 228 -3.29 -5.96 6.72
N ALA A 229 -2.55 -6.68 7.58
CA ALA A 229 -2.69 -6.59 9.03
C ALA A 229 -2.25 -5.23 9.59
N SER A 230 -1.25 -4.58 8.97
CA SER A 230 -0.80 -3.25 9.39
C SER A 230 -1.74 -2.11 8.98
N CYS A 231 -2.77 -2.39 8.16
CA CYS A 231 -3.68 -1.39 7.62
C CYS A 231 -4.57 -0.75 8.71
N HIS A 232 -4.88 0.54 8.53
CA HIS A 232 -5.86 1.23 9.36
C HIS A 232 -7.24 0.58 9.37
N SER A 233 -7.67 -0.05 8.26
CA SER A 233 -8.93 -0.78 8.21
C SER A 233 -8.92 -1.99 9.14
N CYS A 234 -7.83 -2.77 9.17
CA CYS A 234 -7.66 -3.88 10.12
C CYS A 234 -7.74 -3.38 11.56
N ARG A 235 -6.99 -2.33 11.89
CA ARG A 235 -7.01 -1.72 13.22
C ARG A 235 -8.39 -1.23 13.62
N SER A 236 -9.12 -0.61 12.69
CA SER A 236 -10.50 -0.11 12.91
C SER A 236 -11.50 -1.26 13.11
N ILE A 237 -11.36 -2.37 12.39
CA ILE A 237 -12.25 -3.53 12.55
C ILE A 237 -12.03 -4.23 13.89
N ILE A 238 -10.79 -4.43 14.27
CA ILE A 238 -10.44 -5.09 15.55
C ILE A 238 -10.80 -4.21 16.73
N GLY A 239 -10.46 -2.90 16.69
CA GLY A 239 -10.65 -1.96 17.79
C GLY A 239 -11.97 -1.19 17.77
N GLY A 240 -12.74 -1.24 16.68
CA GLY A 240 -13.99 -0.50 16.55
C GLY A 240 -15.01 -0.89 17.60
N ARG A 241 -15.70 0.08 18.20
CA ARG A 241 -16.68 -0.11 19.28
C ARG A 241 -16.08 -0.76 20.55
N LEU A 242 -14.78 -0.65 20.76
CA LEU A 242 -14.10 -1.14 21.96
C LEU A 242 -14.15 -0.04 23.04
N ASN A 243 -15.28 0.06 23.77
CA ASN A 243 -15.50 1.10 24.78
C ASN A 243 -14.99 0.71 26.16
N HIS A 244 -14.83 -0.59 26.44
CA HIS A 244 -14.38 -1.12 27.72
C HIS A 244 -13.28 -2.18 27.49
N PHE A 245 -12.04 -1.79 27.69
CA PHE A 245 -10.87 -2.68 27.46
C PHE A 245 -10.87 -3.89 28.38
N SER A 246 -11.23 -3.70 29.65
CA SER A 246 -11.27 -4.76 30.67
C SER A 246 -12.27 -5.86 30.35
N LYS A 247 -13.36 -5.54 29.64
CA LYS A 247 -14.38 -6.52 29.23
C LYS A 247 -13.97 -7.35 28.00
N HIS A 248 -12.97 -6.92 27.25
CA HIS A 248 -12.54 -7.55 26.00
C HIS A 248 -11.01 -7.68 25.91
N PRO A 249 -10.35 -8.41 26.83
CA PRO A 249 -8.89 -8.45 26.94
C PRO A 249 -8.21 -9.02 25.69
N VAL A 250 -8.76 -10.07 25.08
CA VAL A 250 -8.22 -10.68 23.85
C VAL A 250 -8.28 -9.69 22.67
N ARG A 251 -9.42 -9.04 22.49
CA ARG A 251 -9.61 -8.06 21.43
C ARG A 251 -8.72 -6.84 21.61
N TYR A 252 -8.54 -6.38 22.85
CA TYR A 252 -7.63 -5.29 23.18
C TYR A 252 -6.17 -5.69 22.90
N TRP A 253 -5.77 -6.91 23.28
CA TRP A 253 -4.45 -7.44 22.96
C TRP A 253 -4.21 -7.47 21.43
N MET A 254 -5.16 -8.01 20.65
CA MET A 254 -5.09 -8.02 19.17
C MET A 254 -4.95 -6.61 18.59
N TRP A 255 -5.75 -5.66 19.10
CA TRP A 255 -5.65 -4.26 18.72
C TRP A 255 -4.27 -3.67 19.04
N GLY A 256 -3.68 -4.03 20.15
CA GLY A 256 -2.32 -3.66 20.54
C GLY A 256 -1.28 -4.16 19.54
N GLN A 257 -1.37 -5.44 19.11
CA GLN A 257 -0.45 -6.03 18.12
C GLN A 257 -0.58 -5.31 16.76
N VAL A 258 -1.81 -5.16 16.27
CA VAL A 258 -2.07 -4.46 15.01
C VAL A 258 -1.61 -3.00 15.08
N SER A 259 -1.76 -2.34 16.23
CA SER A 259 -1.29 -0.95 16.42
C SER A 259 0.24 -0.84 16.37
N ARG A 260 0.97 -1.85 16.87
CA ARG A 260 2.44 -1.92 16.74
C ARG A 260 2.84 -2.11 15.28
N LEU A 261 2.18 -3.02 14.57
CA LEU A 261 2.44 -3.28 13.16
C LEU A 261 2.10 -2.06 12.28
N ASN A 262 1.00 -1.37 12.59
CA ASN A 262 0.56 -0.17 11.88
C ASN A 262 1.61 0.97 11.92
N ARG A 263 2.46 1.02 12.93
CA ARG A 263 3.58 1.99 13.01
C ARG A 263 4.54 1.85 11.82
N TYR A 264 4.72 0.63 11.33
CA TYR A 264 5.61 0.28 10.22
C TYR A 264 4.88 0.10 8.89
N HIS A 265 3.60 0.51 8.82
CA HIS A 265 2.77 0.30 7.63
C HIS A 265 3.41 0.85 6.34
N MET A 266 4.10 1.99 6.43
CA MET A 266 4.81 2.59 5.30
C MET A 266 5.92 1.67 4.75
N GLN A 267 6.78 1.17 5.61
CA GLN A 267 7.89 0.29 5.21
C GLN A 267 7.36 -1.03 4.66
N ILE A 268 6.38 -1.60 5.35
CA ILE A 268 5.71 -2.85 4.93
C ILE A 268 5.03 -2.67 3.57
N ALA A 269 4.42 -1.51 3.33
CA ALA A 269 3.80 -1.19 2.05
C ALA A 269 4.81 -1.25 0.90
N TRP A 270 6.00 -0.66 1.06
CA TRP A 270 7.05 -0.71 0.05
C TRP A 270 7.64 -2.10 -0.13
N ILE A 271 7.96 -2.78 0.97
CA ILE A 271 8.50 -4.16 0.92
C ILE A 271 7.52 -5.07 0.19
N SER A 272 6.23 -5.05 0.55
CA SER A 272 5.23 -5.90 -0.08
C SER A 272 4.97 -5.57 -1.55
N LEU A 273 5.13 -4.30 -1.96
CA LEU A 273 4.98 -3.90 -3.37
C LEU A 273 6.13 -4.43 -4.22
N LEU A 274 7.35 -4.20 -3.76
CA LEU A 274 8.55 -4.64 -4.49
C LEU A 274 8.66 -6.16 -4.51
N TRP A 275 8.29 -6.81 -3.41
CA TRP A 275 8.36 -8.27 -3.33
C TRP A 275 7.32 -8.97 -4.21
N VAL A 276 6.10 -8.46 -4.32
CA VAL A 276 5.10 -9.06 -5.21
C VAL A 276 5.50 -8.91 -6.68
N ALA A 277 6.12 -7.78 -7.07
CA ALA A 277 6.69 -7.63 -8.40
C ALA A 277 7.85 -8.60 -8.63
N PHE A 278 8.76 -8.72 -7.66
CA PHE A 278 9.87 -9.67 -7.71
C PHE A 278 9.36 -11.13 -7.84
N SER A 279 8.31 -11.48 -7.11
CA SER A 279 7.72 -12.82 -7.19
C SER A 279 7.15 -13.12 -8.58
N ASP A 280 6.48 -12.15 -9.23
CA ASP A 280 6.01 -12.30 -10.60
C ASP A 280 7.18 -12.45 -11.58
N VAL A 281 8.21 -11.59 -11.46
CA VAL A 281 9.43 -11.69 -12.28
C VAL A 281 10.09 -13.05 -12.12
N TYR A 282 10.23 -13.54 -10.88
CA TYR A 282 10.86 -14.83 -10.60
C TYR A 282 10.11 -15.98 -11.29
N VAL A 283 8.78 -16.03 -11.12
CA VAL A 283 7.97 -17.09 -11.76
C VAL A 283 8.08 -17.02 -13.29
N ARG A 284 8.08 -15.83 -13.88
CA ARG A 284 8.25 -15.65 -15.33
C ARG A 284 9.61 -16.12 -15.83
N LEU A 285 10.68 -15.83 -15.11
CA LEU A 285 12.02 -16.27 -15.47
C LEU A 285 12.16 -17.80 -15.41
N VAL A 286 11.53 -18.44 -14.43
CA VAL A 286 11.48 -19.91 -14.35
C VAL A 286 10.60 -20.48 -15.46
N ALA A 287 9.42 -19.89 -15.71
CA ALA A 287 8.46 -20.36 -16.72
C ALA A 287 8.99 -20.23 -18.16
N SER A 288 9.76 -19.18 -18.44
CA SER A 288 10.42 -18.97 -19.74
C SER A 288 11.67 -19.84 -19.94
N GLY A 289 12.10 -20.58 -18.90
CA GLY A 289 13.34 -21.36 -18.95
C GLY A 289 14.62 -20.52 -18.88
N THR A 290 14.52 -19.22 -18.61
CA THR A 290 15.69 -18.32 -18.48
C THR A 290 16.54 -18.69 -17.27
N ILE A 291 15.90 -19.11 -16.19
CA ILE A 291 16.56 -19.62 -14.98
C ILE A 291 15.95 -20.97 -14.59
N THR A 292 16.75 -21.82 -13.97
CA THR A 292 16.27 -23.04 -13.31
C THR A 292 16.05 -22.78 -11.84
N ASP A 293 14.92 -23.27 -11.31
CA ASP A 293 14.64 -23.18 -9.88
C ASP A 293 15.62 -24.03 -9.07
N VAL A 294 16.23 -23.41 -8.06
CA VAL A 294 17.12 -24.12 -7.15
C VAL A 294 16.29 -24.90 -6.15
N ARG A 295 16.41 -26.22 -6.17
CA ARG A 295 15.73 -27.11 -5.22
C ARG A 295 16.58 -27.35 -3.99
N PHE A 296 15.96 -27.28 -2.82
CA PHE A 296 16.64 -27.55 -1.55
C PHE A 296 16.47 -29.02 -1.13
N PHE A 297 15.29 -29.58 -1.36
CA PHE A 297 14.96 -31.00 -1.11
C PHE A 297 13.69 -31.41 -1.87
#